data_b5429007ea441844f742aa737fc43b06
#
_entry.id   b5429007ea441844f742aa737fc43b06
#
_cell.length_a   1.000
_cell.length_b   1.000
_cell.length_c   1.000
_cell.angle_alpha   90.00
_cell.angle_beta   90.00
_cell.angle_gamma   90.00
#
_symmetry.space_group_name_H-M   'P 1'
#
loop_
_entity.id
_entity.type
_entity.pdbx_description
1 polymer ?
#
loop_
_entity_poly.entity_id
_entity_poly.type
_entity_poly.pdbx_seq_one_letter_code
_entity_poly.pdbx_strand_id
1 'polypeptide(L)'
;MFVRIYTDGAARGNPDGPGGYGTVLHYVDSKGVLHEREYSQGYVRTTNNRMELMAAIVGLEALTRPCEVELYSDSKYLTDAFNK
;
A
#
# COMPACT_ATOMS: atom_id res chain seq x y z
N MET A 1 -18.10 -5.02 1.52
CA MET A 1 -17.46 -4.03 0.63
C MET A 1 -16.17 -4.59 0.06
N PHE A 2 -15.94 -4.40 -1.21
CA PHE A 2 -14.72 -4.86 -1.88
C PHE A 2 -13.79 -3.66 -2.13
N VAL A 3 -12.54 -3.77 -1.71
CA VAL A 3 -11.55 -2.71 -1.84
C VAL A 3 -10.33 -3.23 -2.57
N ARG A 4 -9.88 -2.50 -3.58
CA ARG A 4 -8.59 -2.75 -4.22
C ARG A 4 -7.58 -1.77 -3.68
N ILE A 5 -6.43 -2.28 -3.27
CA ILE A 5 -5.34 -1.48 -2.74
C ILE A 5 -4.13 -1.64 -3.65
N TYR A 6 -3.65 -0.53 -4.18
CA TYR A 6 -2.44 -0.49 -5.01
C TYR A 6 -1.33 0.15 -4.20
N THR A 7 -0.19 -0.52 -4.12
CA THR A 7 0.93 -0.05 -3.33
C THR A 7 2.20 0.03 -4.17
N ASP A 8 3.01 1.03 -3.87
CA ASP A 8 4.34 1.20 -4.45
C ASP A 8 5.23 1.83 -3.39
N GLY A 9 6.40 1.25 -3.19
CA GLY A 9 7.36 1.77 -2.23
C GLY A 9 8.77 1.42 -2.65
N ALA A 10 9.67 2.37 -2.49
CA ALA A 10 11.06 2.19 -2.86
C ALA A 10 11.97 3.10 -2.05
N ALA A 11 13.22 2.70 -1.92
CA ALA A 11 14.27 3.53 -1.37
C ALA A 11 15.53 3.37 -2.20
N ARG A 12 16.35 4.41 -2.20
CA ARG A 12 17.66 4.42 -2.86
C ARG A 12 18.73 4.14 -1.83
N GLY A 13 19.80 3.51 -2.28
CA GLY A 13 20.97 3.24 -1.45
C GLY A 13 20.97 1.85 -0.86
N ASN A 14 22.12 1.46 -0.36
CA ASN A 14 22.36 0.14 0.20
C ASN A 14 23.30 0.30 1.41
N PRO A 15 22.85 -0.01 2.64
CA PRO A 15 21.62 -0.70 2.99
C PRO A 15 20.36 0.18 3.00
N ASP A 16 20.48 1.51 3.13
CA ASP A 16 19.35 2.41 3.21
C ASP A 16 19.63 3.74 2.52
N GLY A 17 18.61 4.59 2.40
CA GLY A 17 18.71 5.91 1.80
C GLY A 17 17.34 6.58 1.69
N PRO A 18 17.26 7.69 0.96
CA PRO A 18 15.98 8.37 0.77
C PRO A 18 14.99 7.49 0.03
N GLY A 19 13.72 7.57 0.42
CA GLY A 19 12.68 6.78 -0.19
C GLY A 19 11.29 7.28 0.14
N GLY A 20 10.29 6.52 -0.27
CA GLY A 20 8.91 6.84 -0.01
C GLY A 20 7.98 5.73 -0.44
N TYR A 21 6.70 5.90 -0.10
CA TYR A 21 5.66 4.98 -0.52
C TYR A 21 4.45 5.74 -1.05
N GLY A 22 3.68 5.05 -1.88
CA GLY A 22 2.36 5.49 -2.32
C GLY A 22 1.36 4.35 -2.17
N THR A 23 0.16 4.69 -1.74
CA THR A 23 -0.93 3.73 -1.57
C THR A 23 -2.20 4.35 -2.12
N VAL A 24 -2.90 3.60 -2.98
CA VAL A 24 -4.16 4.04 -3.57
C VAL A 24 -5.22 2.99 -3.27
N LEU A 25 -6.35 3.44 -2.74
CA LEU A 25 -7.52 2.60 -2.49
C LEU A 25 -8.61 2.91 -3.51
N HIS A 26 -9.15 1.86 -4.13
CA HIS A 26 -10.31 1.97 -5.01
C HIS A 26 -11.44 1.13 -4.44
N TYR A 27 -12.62 1.72 -4.30
CA TYR A 27 -13.81 0.99 -3.89
C TYR A 27 -15.07 1.63 -4.47
N VAL A 28 -16.09 0.80 -4.65
CA VAL A 28 -17.41 1.24 -5.11
C VAL A 28 -18.37 1.16 -3.94
N ASP A 29 -19.08 2.25 -3.67
CA ASP A 29 -20.04 2.28 -2.57
C ASP A 29 -21.36 1.59 -2.93
N SER A 30 -22.30 1.57 -1.99
CA SER A 30 -23.62 0.92 -2.18
C SER A 30 -24.45 1.58 -3.27
N LYS A 31 -24.12 2.80 -3.66
CA LYS A 31 -24.80 3.54 -4.73
C LYS A 31 -24.15 3.36 -6.09
N GLY A 32 -23.07 2.57 -6.17
CA GLY A 32 -22.34 2.35 -7.40
C GLY A 32 -21.34 3.46 -7.75
N VAL A 33 -21.01 4.33 -6.81
CA VAL A 33 -20.05 5.41 -7.03
C VAL A 33 -18.65 4.93 -6.69
N LEU A 34 -17.70 5.14 -7.60
CA LEU A 34 -16.29 4.81 -7.39
C LEU A 34 -15.64 5.88 -6.52
N HIS A 35 -14.96 5.41 -5.48
CA HIS A 35 -14.15 6.26 -4.61
C HIS A 35 -12.68 5.91 -4.74
N GLU A 36 -11.83 6.93 -4.70
CA GLU A 36 -10.39 6.77 -4.74
C GLU A 36 -9.76 7.58 -3.62
N ARG A 37 -8.84 6.94 -2.91
CA ARG A 37 -8.08 7.59 -1.85
C ARG A 37 -6.60 7.34 -2.06
N GLU A 38 -5.78 8.37 -1.90
CA GLU A 38 -4.34 8.29 -2.04
C GLU A 38 -3.65 8.67 -0.74
N TYR A 39 -2.61 7.91 -0.41
CA TYR A 39 -1.71 8.19 0.71
C TYR A 39 -0.28 8.08 0.23
N SER A 40 0.55 9.04 0.60
CA SER A 40 1.96 9.00 0.24
C SER A 40 2.80 9.69 1.30
N GLN A 41 4.05 9.26 1.45
CA GLN A 41 4.99 9.90 2.34
C GLN A 41 6.42 9.61 1.89
N GLY A 42 7.29 10.62 2.02
CA GLY A 42 8.71 10.49 1.78
C GLY A 42 9.49 10.41 3.08
N TYR A 43 10.66 9.78 3.02
CA TYR A 43 11.57 9.62 4.14
C TYR A 43 12.99 9.96 3.70
N VAL A 44 13.73 10.62 4.57
CA VAL A 44 15.13 10.95 4.31
C VAL A 44 15.99 9.69 4.30
N ARG A 45 15.63 8.71 5.14
CA ARG A 45 16.39 7.48 5.28
C ARG A 45 15.46 6.30 5.59
N THR A 46 15.46 5.31 4.72
CA THR A 46 14.61 4.13 4.83
C THR A 46 15.13 3.00 3.95
N THR A 47 14.41 1.89 3.89
CA THR A 47 14.74 0.74 3.03
C THR A 47 13.57 0.40 2.10
N ASN A 48 13.86 -0.30 1.00
CA ASN A 48 12.82 -0.78 0.10
C ASN A 48 11.78 -1.60 0.85
N ASN A 49 12.22 -2.55 1.67
CA ASN A 49 11.29 -3.43 2.40
C ASN A 49 10.38 -2.64 3.34
N ARG A 50 10.91 -1.61 4.01
CA ARG A 50 10.11 -0.75 4.86
C ARG A 50 9.05 0.01 4.08
N MET A 51 9.42 0.55 2.93
CA MET A 51 8.48 1.35 2.13
C MET A 51 7.37 0.48 1.54
N GLU A 52 7.70 -0.71 1.08
CA GLU A 52 6.72 -1.66 0.59
C GLU A 52 5.75 -2.08 1.69
N LEU A 53 6.27 -2.38 2.87
CA LEU A 53 5.45 -2.78 4.00
C LEU A 53 4.58 -1.62 4.51
N MET A 54 5.14 -0.42 4.62
CA MET A 54 4.41 0.76 5.05
C MET A 54 3.26 1.10 4.11
N ALA A 55 3.48 0.98 2.81
CA ALA A 55 2.42 1.21 1.82
C ALA A 55 1.23 0.28 2.05
N ALA A 56 1.49 -0.99 2.32
CA ALA A 56 0.44 -1.98 2.59
C ALA A 56 -0.27 -1.70 3.92
N ILE A 57 0.49 -1.40 4.97
CA ILE A 57 -0.07 -1.11 6.30
C ILE A 57 -0.98 0.10 6.25
N VAL A 58 -0.54 1.18 5.60
CA VAL A 58 -1.33 2.40 5.47
C VAL A 58 -2.65 2.13 4.75
N GLY A 59 -2.61 1.32 3.69
CA GLY A 59 -3.83 0.94 2.97
C GLY A 59 -4.80 0.15 3.84
N LEU A 60 -4.29 -0.81 4.60
CA LEU A 60 -5.13 -1.64 5.47
C LEU A 60 -5.68 -0.84 6.65
N GLU A 61 -4.88 0.05 7.24
CA GLU A 61 -5.31 0.90 8.35
C GLU A 61 -6.36 1.93 7.94
N ALA A 62 -6.42 2.29 6.67
CA ALA A 62 -7.43 3.22 6.16
C ALA A 62 -8.84 2.61 6.11
N LEU A 63 -8.96 1.30 6.24
CA LEU A 63 -10.24 0.62 6.21
C LEU A 63 -10.93 0.76 7.57
N THR A 64 -12.18 1.24 7.55
CA THR A 64 -12.95 1.52 8.77
C THR A 64 -13.96 0.45 9.11
N ARG A 65 -14.09 -0.57 8.28
CA ARG A 65 -15.03 -1.67 8.45
C ARG A 65 -14.46 -2.93 7.80
N PRO A 66 -14.97 -4.12 8.14
CA PRO A 66 -14.56 -5.35 7.47
C PRO A 66 -14.81 -5.27 5.96
N CYS A 67 -13.78 -5.61 5.17
CA CYS A 67 -13.81 -5.54 3.72
C CYS A 67 -13.15 -6.77 3.12
N GLU A 68 -13.59 -7.15 1.93
CA GLU A 68 -12.79 -8.00 1.07
C GLU A 68 -11.73 -7.13 0.41
N VAL A 69 -10.47 -7.52 0.51
CA VAL A 69 -9.35 -6.73 0.03
C VAL A 69 -8.57 -7.49 -1.03
N GLU A 70 -8.29 -6.81 -2.12
CA GLU A 70 -7.38 -7.29 -3.15
C GLU A 70 -6.19 -6.32 -3.18
N LEU A 71 -5.02 -6.83 -2.83
CA LEU A 71 -3.80 -6.03 -2.74
C LEU A 71 -2.92 -6.26 -3.96
N TYR A 72 -2.58 -5.17 -4.65
CA TYR A 72 -1.67 -5.17 -5.78
C TYR A 72 -0.37 -4.48 -5.39
N SER A 73 0.73 -5.21 -5.51
CA SER A 73 2.05 -4.69 -5.22
C SER A 73 3.06 -5.32 -6.18
N ASP A 74 4.01 -4.53 -6.64
CA ASP A 74 5.14 -5.04 -7.41
C ASP A 74 6.18 -5.71 -6.51
N SER A 75 5.99 -5.63 -5.20
CA SER A 75 6.92 -6.20 -4.24
C SER A 75 6.73 -7.69 -4.07
N LYS A 76 7.75 -8.45 -4.45
CA LYS A 76 7.79 -9.89 -4.20
C LYS A 76 7.76 -10.21 -2.70
N TYR A 77 8.41 -9.37 -1.90
CA TYR A 77 8.44 -9.53 -0.44
C TYR A 77 7.03 -9.48 0.16
N LEU A 78 6.24 -8.47 -0.22
CA LEU A 78 4.86 -8.34 0.26
C LEU A 78 3.98 -9.47 -0.25
N THR A 79 4.11 -9.84 -1.52
CA THR A 79 3.35 -10.93 -2.12
C THR A 79 3.59 -12.24 -1.37
N ASP A 80 4.85 -12.57 -1.09
CA ASP A 80 5.20 -13.77 -0.35
C ASP A 80 4.66 -13.75 1.09
N ALA A 81 4.69 -12.59 1.74
CA ALA A 81 4.20 -12.43 3.11
C ALA A 81 2.68 -12.65 3.21
N PHE A 82 1.92 -12.19 2.22
CA PHE A 82 0.46 -12.28 2.23
C PHE A 82 -0.09 -13.58 1.66
N ASN A 83 0.70 -14.32 0.90
CA ASN A 83 0.27 -15.56 0.25
C ASN A 83 0.71 -16.82 0.99
N LYS A 84 1.20 -16.69 2.19
CA LYS A 84 1.59 -17.83 3.02
C LYS A 84 0.44 -18.38 3.83
#